data_e2b54048fca5e02b3817397ad303d899
#
_entry.id   e2b54048fca5e02b3817397ad303d899
#
_cell.length_a   1.000
_cell.length_b   1.000
_cell.length_c   1.000
_cell.angle_alpha   90.00
_cell.angle_beta   90.00
_cell.angle_gamma   90.00
#
_symmetry.space_group_name_H-M   'P 1'
#
loop_
_entity.id
_entity.type
_entity.pdbx_description
1 polymer ?
#
loop_
_entity_poly.entity_id
_entity_poly.type
_entity_poly.pdbx_seq_one_letter_code
_entity_poly.pdbx_strand_id
1 'polypeptide(L)'
;MILQDAGMGMALSGSEGLEVSGLHELAAGLKISYINQDTSFLQGSLDAYIERESIDSSLFRAVLRKLDFERIQFEKRMEEYSEGQKKKVLIASSLLKPAHLYIWDEPMNYIDIFSRMQIENLILEYEPTMLLVEHDKDFADRCATQVITV
;
A
#
# COMPACT_ATOMS: atom_id res chain seq x y z
N MET A 1 -3.48 14.39 2.13
CA MET A 1 -2.82 13.80 0.95
C MET A 1 -1.33 14.09 1.03
N ILE A 2 -0.52 13.09 0.90
CA ILE A 2 0.93 13.16 1.10
C ILE A 2 1.61 12.77 -0.21
N LEU A 3 2.49 13.64 -0.72
CA LEU A 3 3.30 13.36 -1.91
C LEU A 3 4.75 13.11 -1.49
N GLN A 4 5.29 11.97 -1.83
CA GLN A 4 6.72 11.72 -1.76
C GLN A 4 7.31 11.81 -3.16
N ASP A 5 8.15 12.79 -3.33
CA ASP A 5 8.95 13.23 -4.47
C ASP A 5 8.63 12.63 -5.86
N ALA A 6 7.77 13.29 -6.57
CA ALA A 6 7.78 13.33 -8.02
C ALA A 6 7.28 14.71 -8.40
N GLY A 7 8.06 15.48 -9.14
CA GLY A 7 7.73 16.84 -9.57
C GLY A 7 6.44 16.98 -10.39
N MET A 8 5.34 16.40 -9.93
CA MET A 8 4.01 16.46 -10.51
C MET A 8 3.00 16.74 -9.40
N GLY A 9 2.37 17.90 -9.45
CA GLY A 9 1.20 18.23 -8.63
C GLY A 9 -0.02 17.46 -9.14
N MET A 10 -0.58 16.57 -8.31
CA MET A 10 -1.86 15.91 -8.54
C MET A 10 -2.85 16.33 -7.45
N ALA A 11 -4.00 16.86 -7.82
CA ALA A 11 -5.11 17.11 -6.90
C ALA A 11 -6.13 15.98 -7.04
N LEU A 12 -6.46 15.31 -5.93
CA LEU A 12 -7.48 14.27 -5.89
C LEU A 12 -8.71 14.82 -5.14
N SER A 13 -9.88 14.73 -5.73
CA SER A 13 -11.14 15.11 -5.05
C SER A 13 -12.17 14.00 -5.21
N GLY A 14 -12.79 13.59 -4.09
CA GLY A 14 -14.07 12.89 -4.05
C GLY A 14 -14.04 11.38 -3.92
N SER A 15 -15.04 10.84 -3.28
CA SER A 15 -15.23 9.47 -2.78
C SER A 15 -15.78 8.45 -3.80
N GLU A 16 -15.76 8.74 -5.08
CA GLU A 16 -16.21 7.81 -6.12
C GLU A 16 -15.25 7.83 -7.31
N GLY A 17 -14.29 6.93 -7.27
CA GLY A 17 -13.32 6.77 -8.36
C GLY A 17 -12.30 7.93 -8.40
N LEU A 18 -11.08 7.62 -8.78
CA LEU A 18 -10.03 8.61 -9.02
C LEU A 18 -10.42 9.50 -10.21
N GLU A 19 -11.25 10.51 -9.98
CA GLU A 19 -11.39 11.62 -10.93
C GLU A 19 -10.23 12.58 -10.70
N VAL A 20 -9.23 12.47 -11.52
CA VAL A 20 -8.12 13.41 -11.56
C VAL A 20 -8.53 14.59 -12.43
N SER A 21 -8.92 15.70 -11.81
CA SER A 21 -9.18 16.94 -12.53
C SER A 21 -7.89 17.72 -12.71
N GLY A 22 -7.36 17.71 -13.91
CA GLY A 22 -6.14 18.42 -14.29
C GLY A 22 -5.51 17.82 -15.54
N LEU A 23 -4.77 18.61 -16.30
CA LEU A 23 -3.96 18.13 -17.42
C LEU A 23 -2.82 17.27 -16.86
N HIS A 24 -2.98 15.96 -16.91
CA HIS A 24 -1.90 15.02 -16.65
C HIS A 24 -1.85 14.06 -17.81
N GLU A 25 -0.77 14.10 -18.52
CA GLU A 25 -0.39 13.05 -19.43
C GLU A 25 0.33 11.98 -18.62
N LEU A 26 -0.37 10.88 -18.34
CA LEU A 26 0.30 9.68 -17.87
C LEU A 26 1.20 9.19 -19.00
N ALA A 27 2.49 9.14 -18.74
CA ALA A 27 3.45 8.62 -19.72
C ALA A 27 3.03 7.20 -20.15
N ALA A 28 3.08 6.93 -21.45
CA ALA A 28 2.78 5.61 -21.97
C ALA A 28 3.67 4.55 -21.28
N GLY A 29 3.06 3.52 -20.68
CA GLY A 29 3.77 2.46 -19.96
C GLY A 29 3.99 2.72 -18.47
N LEU A 30 3.41 3.77 -17.88
CA LEU A 30 3.46 4.01 -16.44
C LEU A 30 2.78 2.86 -15.69
N LYS A 31 3.54 2.21 -14.79
CA LYS A 31 3.03 1.16 -13.91
C LYS A 31 2.66 1.79 -12.57
N ILE A 32 1.39 1.63 -12.18
CA ILE A 32 0.87 2.14 -10.90
C ILE A 32 0.51 0.95 -10.02
N SER A 33 0.93 1.00 -8.75
CA SER A 33 0.48 0.08 -7.71
C SER A 33 -0.48 0.83 -6.79
N TYR A 34 -1.74 0.39 -6.76
CA TYR A 34 -2.81 1.05 -6.02
C TYR A 34 -3.32 0.17 -4.88
N ILE A 35 -3.40 0.73 -3.68
CA ILE A 35 -4.09 0.14 -2.53
C ILE A 35 -5.29 1.03 -2.22
N ASN A 36 -6.49 0.45 -2.33
CA ASN A 36 -7.74 1.06 -1.92
C ASN A 36 -8.17 0.57 -0.53
N GLN A 37 -9.29 1.08 -0.05
CA GLN A 37 -9.87 0.69 1.24
C GLN A 37 -10.59 -0.66 1.17
N ASP A 38 -11.08 -1.07 0.00
CA ASP A 38 -11.81 -2.33 -0.17
C ASP A 38 -10.85 -3.53 -0.13
N THR A 39 -11.10 -4.43 0.80
CA THR A 39 -10.37 -5.70 0.98
C THR A 39 -11.22 -6.92 0.65
N SER A 40 -12.47 -6.75 0.22
CA SER A 40 -13.46 -7.83 0.03
C SER A 40 -13.07 -8.85 -1.05
N PHE A 41 -12.22 -8.45 -1.98
CA PHE A 41 -11.71 -9.31 -3.05
C PHE A 41 -10.63 -10.30 -2.58
N LEU A 42 -10.09 -10.13 -1.36
CA LEU A 42 -9.12 -11.05 -0.78
C LEU A 42 -9.83 -12.31 -0.28
N GLN A 43 -9.81 -13.34 -1.11
CA GLN A 43 -10.48 -14.61 -0.87
C GLN A 43 -9.55 -15.78 -1.24
N GLY A 44 -9.78 -16.93 -0.62
CA GLY A 44 -9.03 -18.15 -0.88
C GLY A 44 -7.74 -18.24 -0.06
N SER A 45 -6.84 -19.12 -0.50
CA SER A 45 -5.55 -19.28 0.17
C SER A 45 -4.55 -18.18 -0.24
N LEU A 46 -3.62 -17.90 0.66
CA LEU A 46 -2.53 -16.94 0.38
C LEU A 46 -1.66 -17.42 -0.80
N ASP A 47 -1.47 -18.74 -0.95
CA ASP A 47 -0.69 -19.29 -2.08
C ASP A 47 -1.37 -19.05 -3.42
N ALA A 48 -2.69 -19.23 -3.50
CA ALA A 48 -3.45 -18.92 -4.72
C ALA A 48 -3.40 -17.42 -5.06
N TYR A 49 -3.38 -16.56 -4.04
CA TYR A 49 -3.21 -15.11 -4.23
C TYR A 49 -1.82 -14.78 -4.79
N ILE A 50 -0.76 -15.33 -4.20
CA ILE A 50 0.63 -15.14 -4.63
C ILE A 50 0.81 -15.55 -6.10
N GLU A 51 0.28 -16.71 -6.48
CA GLU A 51 0.32 -17.23 -7.84
C GLU A 51 -0.43 -16.32 -8.83
N ARG A 52 -1.66 -15.94 -8.48
CA ARG A 52 -2.48 -15.03 -9.30
C ARG A 52 -1.82 -13.68 -9.53
N GLU A 53 -1.20 -13.12 -8.51
CA GLU A 53 -0.53 -11.82 -8.57
C GLU A 53 0.90 -11.90 -9.11
N SER A 54 1.40 -13.11 -9.42
CA SER A 54 2.75 -13.36 -9.92
C SER A 54 3.85 -12.78 -9.02
N ILE A 55 3.71 -12.93 -7.71
CA ILE A 55 4.63 -12.41 -6.70
C ILE A 55 5.61 -13.52 -6.28
N ASP A 56 6.87 -13.17 -5.99
CA ASP A 56 7.80 -14.12 -5.38
C ASP A 56 7.34 -14.55 -3.99
N SER A 57 7.03 -15.84 -3.84
CA SER A 57 6.46 -16.41 -2.61
C SER A 57 7.38 -16.24 -1.40
N SER A 58 8.68 -16.38 -1.58
CA SER A 58 9.66 -16.31 -0.49
C SER A 58 9.78 -14.89 0.02
N LEU A 59 9.88 -13.91 -0.88
CA LEU A 59 9.94 -12.49 -0.55
C LEU A 59 8.62 -12.02 0.08
N PHE A 60 7.48 -12.44 -0.47
CA PHE A 60 6.18 -12.06 0.06
C PHE A 60 5.98 -12.53 1.50
N ARG A 61 6.31 -13.80 1.77
CA ARG A 61 6.24 -14.35 3.12
C ARG A 61 7.24 -13.69 4.07
N ALA A 62 8.43 -13.30 3.58
CA ALA A 62 9.42 -12.57 4.38
C ALA A 62 8.91 -11.17 4.77
N VAL A 63 8.32 -10.43 3.83
CA VAL A 63 7.72 -9.11 4.10
C VAL A 63 6.56 -9.25 5.10
N LEU A 64 5.65 -10.21 4.90
CA LEU A 64 4.55 -10.44 5.84
C LEU A 64 5.03 -10.76 7.25
N ARG A 65 6.09 -11.58 7.41
CA ARG A 65 6.68 -11.83 8.73
C ARG A 65 7.26 -10.56 9.35
N LYS A 66 7.90 -9.71 8.55
CA LYS A 66 8.41 -8.41 9.00
C LYS A 66 7.27 -7.50 9.47
N LEU A 67 6.06 -7.66 8.91
CA LEU A 67 4.83 -7.00 9.33
C LEU A 67 4.07 -7.76 10.43
N ASP A 68 4.76 -8.58 11.21
CA ASP A 68 4.16 -9.33 12.33
C ASP A 68 3.00 -10.26 11.91
N PHE A 69 3.18 -10.95 10.78
CA PHE A 69 2.24 -11.94 10.31
C PHE A 69 2.66 -13.32 10.86
N GLU A 70 1.89 -13.84 11.78
CA GLU A 70 2.20 -15.09 12.49
C GLU A 70 2.09 -16.32 11.58
N ARG A 71 2.82 -17.39 11.94
CA ARG A 71 2.85 -18.62 11.15
C ARG A 71 1.46 -19.20 10.90
N ILE A 72 0.60 -19.21 11.90
CA ILE A 72 -0.75 -19.75 11.80
C ILE A 72 -1.62 -19.01 10.76
N GLN A 73 -1.35 -17.75 10.51
CA GLN A 73 -2.09 -16.93 9.56
C GLN A 73 -1.84 -17.37 8.11
N PHE A 74 -0.64 -17.89 7.81
CA PHE A 74 -0.33 -18.40 6.47
C PHE A 74 -1.14 -19.65 6.06
N GLU A 75 -1.72 -20.34 7.04
CA GLU A 75 -2.51 -21.56 6.83
C GLU A 75 -4.01 -21.28 6.71
N LYS A 76 -4.44 -20.07 7.10
CA LYS A 76 -5.85 -19.63 7.05
C LYS A 76 -6.24 -19.14 5.66
N ARG A 77 -7.54 -19.18 5.40
CA ARG A 77 -8.12 -18.51 4.25
C ARG A 77 -8.19 -17.00 4.50
N MET A 78 -8.03 -16.19 3.43
CA MET A 78 -8.00 -14.73 3.57
C MET A 78 -9.34 -14.13 4.02
N GLU A 79 -10.44 -14.84 3.83
CA GLU A 79 -11.75 -14.45 4.37
C GLU A 79 -11.79 -14.44 5.91
N GLU A 80 -10.90 -15.22 6.54
CA GLU A 80 -10.77 -15.31 7.99
C GLU A 80 -9.81 -14.27 8.58
N TYR A 81 -9.16 -13.49 7.73
CA TYR A 81 -8.25 -12.44 8.16
C TYR A 81 -8.99 -11.24 8.73
N SER A 82 -8.43 -10.65 9.79
CA SER A 82 -8.85 -9.32 10.23
C SER A 82 -8.55 -8.27 9.16
N GLU A 83 -9.20 -7.11 9.23
CA GLU A 83 -8.94 -6.02 8.29
C GLU A 83 -7.46 -5.58 8.31
N GLY A 84 -6.82 -5.57 9.48
CA GLY A 84 -5.38 -5.30 9.58
C GLY A 84 -4.53 -6.36 8.88
N GLN A 85 -4.87 -7.64 9.00
CA GLN A 85 -4.16 -8.72 8.29
C GLN A 85 -4.34 -8.61 6.77
N LYS A 86 -5.54 -8.29 6.30
CA LYS A 86 -5.81 -8.04 4.88
C LYS A 86 -5.01 -6.84 4.36
N LYS A 87 -4.95 -5.73 5.12
CA LYS A 87 -4.13 -4.57 4.78
C LYS A 87 -2.65 -4.92 4.69
N LYS A 88 -2.10 -5.71 5.61
CA LYS A 88 -0.72 -6.21 5.53
C LYS A 88 -0.45 -6.99 4.24
N VAL A 89 -1.40 -7.83 3.81
CA VAL A 89 -1.32 -8.55 2.53
C VAL A 89 -1.25 -7.59 1.35
N LEU A 90 -2.12 -6.56 1.31
CA LEU A 90 -2.13 -5.56 0.24
C LEU A 90 -0.85 -4.73 0.21
N ILE A 91 -0.35 -4.29 1.37
CA ILE A 91 0.89 -3.52 1.48
C ILE A 91 2.08 -4.36 1.00
N ALA A 92 2.21 -5.61 1.47
CA ALA A 92 3.27 -6.51 1.03
C ALA A 92 3.20 -6.78 -0.48
N SER A 93 2.00 -6.99 -1.02
CA SER A 93 1.78 -7.18 -2.45
C SER A 93 2.18 -5.95 -3.26
N SER A 94 1.78 -4.76 -2.80
CA SER A 94 2.12 -3.49 -3.45
C SER A 94 3.62 -3.26 -3.49
N LEU A 95 4.31 -3.43 -2.36
CA LEU A 95 5.77 -3.21 -2.26
C LEU A 95 6.59 -4.15 -3.14
N LEU A 96 6.11 -5.36 -3.41
CA LEU A 96 6.81 -6.35 -4.23
C LEU A 96 6.49 -6.28 -5.72
N LYS A 97 5.50 -5.48 -6.11
CA LYS A 97 5.20 -5.23 -7.52
C LYS A 97 6.03 -4.06 -8.03
N PRO A 98 6.83 -4.25 -9.09
CA PRO A 98 7.57 -3.13 -9.67
C PRO A 98 6.58 -2.11 -10.23
N ALA A 99 6.57 -0.92 -9.63
CA ALA A 99 5.74 0.20 -10.03
C ALA A 99 6.58 1.48 -10.14
N HIS A 100 6.13 2.42 -10.99
CA HIS A 100 6.73 3.75 -11.10
C HIS A 100 6.09 4.73 -10.11
N LEU A 101 4.83 4.44 -9.72
CA LEU A 101 4.08 5.24 -8.75
C LEU A 101 3.26 4.29 -7.86
N TYR A 102 3.38 4.49 -6.56
CA TYR A 102 2.55 3.82 -5.57
C TYR A 102 1.49 4.80 -5.07
N ILE A 103 0.22 4.39 -5.08
CA ILE A 103 -0.90 5.18 -4.57
C ILE A 103 -1.56 4.36 -3.46
N TRP A 104 -1.48 4.83 -2.23
CA TRP A 104 -2.06 4.15 -1.08
C TRP A 104 -3.11 5.01 -0.40
N ASP A 105 -4.31 4.48 -0.33
CA ASP A 105 -5.46 5.13 0.30
C ASP A 105 -5.69 4.56 1.71
N GLU A 106 -5.42 5.38 2.71
CA GLU A 106 -5.50 5.06 4.14
C GLU A 106 -4.84 3.70 4.49
N PRO A 107 -3.56 3.50 4.14
CA PRO A 107 -2.91 2.21 4.31
C PRO A 107 -2.71 1.84 5.78
N MET A 108 -2.65 2.81 6.69
CA MET A 108 -2.38 2.58 8.11
C MET A 108 -3.61 2.26 8.93
N ASN A 109 -4.82 2.31 8.34
CA ASN A 109 -6.05 1.92 9.04
C ASN A 109 -5.99 0.45 9.43
N TYR A 110 -6.32 0.16 10.72
CA TYR A 110 -6.31 -1.18 11.32
C TYR A 110 -4.93 -1.84 11.45
N ILE A 111 -3.84 -1.13 11.13
CA ILE A 111 -2.47 -1.62 11.30
C ILE A 111 -1.98 -1.36 12.73
N ASP A 112 -1.42 -2.38 13.35
CA ASP A 112 -0.82 -2.27 14.69
C ASP A 112 0.45 -1.42 14.67
N ILE A 113 0.83 -0.89 15.84
CA ILE A 113 1.97 0.04 15.98
C ILE A 113 3.27 -0.58 15.48
N PHE A 114 3.53 -1.85 15.78
CA PHE A 114 4.77 -2.51 15.36
C PHE A 114 4.86 -2.62 13.83
N SER A 115 3.80 -3.10 13.19
CA SER A 115 3.72 -3.21 11.72
C SER A 115 3.80 -1.84 11.06
N ARG A 116 3.18 -0.81 11.67
CA ARG A 116 3.27 0.58 11.18
C ARG A 116 4.72 1.07 11.15
N MET A 117 5.47 0.88 12.23
CA MET A 117 6.90 1.23 12.29
C MET A 117 7.72 0.50 11.21
N GLN A 118 7.42 -0.77 10.94
CA GLN A 118 8.10 -1.52 9.89
C GLN A 118 7.79 -0.97 8.50
N ILE A 119 6.52 -0.58 8.24
CA ILE A 119 6.11 0.04 6.96
C ILE A 119 6.81 1.39 6.78
N GLU A 120 6.84 2.23 7.82
CA GLU A 120 7.57 3.51 7.81
C GLU A 120 9.04 3.30 7.45
N ASN A 121 9.71 2.35 8.11
CA ASN A 121 11.11 2.03 7.83
C ASN A 121 11.32 1.58 6.37
N LEU A 122 10.41 0.76 5.83
CA LEU A 122 10.48 0.35 4.43
C LEU A 122 10.32 1.53 3.47
N ILE A 123 9.39 2.44 3.73
CA ILE A 123 9.20 3.65 2.93
C ILE A 123 10.44 4.53 2.97
N LEU A 124 11.03 4.74 4.15
CA LEU A 124 12.23 5.57 4.32
C LEU A 124 13.50 4.93 3.74
N GLU A 125 13.58 3.60 3.76
CA GLU A 125 14.73 2.86 3.22
C GLU A 125 14.75 2.84 1.69
N TYR A 126 13.58 2.65 1.07
CA TYR A 126 13.47 2.47 -0.39
C TYR A 126 13.06 3.73 -1.14
N GLU A 127 12.62 4.76 -0.44
CA GLU A 127 12.22 6.06 -1.00
C GLU A 127 11.37 5.93 -2.29
N PRO A 128 10.27 5.13 -2.29
CA PRO A 128 9.47 4.94 -3.48
C PRO A 128 8.75 6.22 -3.87
N THR A 129 8.58 6.46 -5.17
CA THR A 129 7.67 7.52 -5.62
C THR A 129 6.25 7.14 -5.26
N MET A 130 5.65 7.84 -4.29
CA MET A 130 4.32 7.48 -3.81
C MET A 130 3.44 8.66 -3.45
N LEU A 131 2.13 8.41 -3.58
CA LEU A 131 1.05 9.27 -3.12
C LEU A 131 0.33 8.55 -1.98
N LEU A 132 0.31 9.18 -0.81
CA LEU A 132 -0.38 8.67 0.36
C LEU A 132 -1.59 9.55 0.68
N VAL A 133 -2.74 8.94 0.85
CA VAL A 133 -3.91 9.55 1.48
C VAL A 133 -3.95 9.06 2.91
N GLU A 134 -3.72 9.95 3.87
CA GLU A 134 -3.59 9.60 5.28
C GLU A 134 -4.10 10.73 6.18
N HIS A 135 -4.65 10.34 7.33
CA HIS A 135 -5.09 11.25 8.39
C HIS A 135 -4.12 11.31 9.57
N ASP A 136 -3.19 10.38 9.65
CA ASP A 136 -2.18 10.31 10.69
C ASP A 136 -1.05 11.31 10.41
N LYS A 137 -1.03 12.41 11.17
CA LYS A 137 -0.03 13.45 11.02
C LYS A 137 1.38 12.98 11.37
N ASP A 138 1.53 12.13 12.39
CA ASP A 138 2.83 11.66 12.81
C ASP A 138 3.46 10.77 11.74
N PHE A 139 2.66 9.96 11.07
CA PHE A 139 3.11 9.18 9.92
C PHE A 139 3.46 10.07 8.73
N ALA A 140 2.59 11.06 8.46
CA ALA A 140 2.81 12.04 7.41
C ALA A 140 4.13 12.80 7.59
N ASP A 141 4.36 13.34 8.79
CA ASP A 141 5.54 14.14 9.12
C ASP A 141 6.85 13.33 9.05
N ARG A 142 6.77 12.01 9.25
CA ARG A 142 7.94 11.12 9.16
C ARG A 142 8.25 10.63 7.75
N CYS A 143 7.23 10.36 6.96
CA CYS A 143 7.40 9.68 5.66
C CYS A 143 7.26 10.61 4.46
N ALA A 144 6.63 11.77 4.60
CA ALA A 144 6.34 12.63 3.47
C ALA A 144 7.45 13.64 3.21
N THR A 145 7.79 13.84 1.94
CA THR A 145 8.62 14.96 1.48
C THR A 145 7.79 16.23 1.23
N GLN A 146 6.50 16.04 0.93
CA GLN A 146 5.55 17.13 0.74
C GLN A 146 4.16 16.74 1.26
N VAL A 147 3.52 17.62 2.01
CA VAL A 147 2.15 17.44 2.52
C VAL A 147 1.21 18.47 1.87
N ILE A 148 0.09 17.98 1.34
CA ILE A 148 -0.98 18.83 0.82
C ILE A 148 -2.24 18.55 1.64
N THR A 149 -2.77 19.57 2.27
CA THR A 149 -4.04 19.48 3.00
C THR A 149 -5.18 19.87 2.07
N VAL A 150 -6.19 19.02 2.00
CA VAL A 150 -7.40 19.22 1.17
C VAL A 150 -8.60 19.40 2.09
#